data_8540ee1795918b54e81a38b32b1eedb5
#
_entry.id   8540ee1795918b54e81a38b32b1eedb5
#
_cell.length_a   1.000
_cell.length_b   1.000
_cell.length_c   1.000
_cell.angle_alpha   90.00
_cell.angle_beta   90.00
_cell.angle_gamma   90.00
#
_symmetry.space_group_name_H-M   'P 1'
#
loop_
_entity.id
_entity.type
_entity.pdbx_description
1 polymer ?
#
loop_
_entity_poly.entity_id
_entity_poly.type
_entity_poly.pdbx_seq_one_letter_code
_entity_poly.pdbx_strand_id
1 'polypeptide(L)'
;MSVWDSIIGQQPTVDLLSRLAGAPQPWEGGDKESLHSGSKDISDQGISQEESKEGDRDGFKGNAGESVRGTLRRGRIAQSWLICGAPGSGRSRVARAFAAALECPRHGCGECAVCRQVMRDEHPDVTVLATDRVTISIDEVRKLVADSEQMPSTTPWRIIIIEDVDRMLERTTNVLLKEVEEPAERTIWLLCAPSSEDVLPTIRSRTRIVNLAVPQAAAVAKFLRSTARADDALAKRCARLAQGHIGIARLYATDDQALADRDEIVVGVLGMRRASDAVLLAPSMVDSAQGQAKTGVDRAVAQEEANFREINGLAPGDKIPAALRPAFNAIGKKEDIRRRTVRLSRDVLDRFLNTIASVYRDISVLQNNAEDTAGIVNLENRTAIADMSARISRARTVANLHAIDAARRRLLHNGSQQLVLESLLASLVVY
;
A
#
# COMPACT_ATOMS: atom_id res chain seq x y z
N MET A 1 18.84 13.37 -1.99
CA MET A 1 17.36 13.30 -1.95
C MET A 1 16.95 12.58 -0.68
N SER A 2 16.08 13.16 0.15
CA SER A 2 15.59 12.51 1.36
C SER A 2 14.74 11.27 1.03
N VAL A 3 14.67 10.28 1.94
CA VAL A 3 13.74 9.14 1.79
C VAL A 3 12.28 9.60 1.67
N TRP A 4 11.96 10.75 2.27
CA TRP A 4 10.63 11.36 2.26
C TRP A 4 10.23 11.94 0.91
N ASP A 5 11.18 12.31 0.04
CA ASP A 5 10.89 12.82 -1.32
C ASP A 5 10.19 11.78 -2.20
N SER A 6 10.27 10.52 -1.80
CA SER A 6 9.60 9.41 -2.48
C SER A 6 8.13 9.24 -2.06
N ILE A 7 7.65 9.97 -1.04
CA ILE A 7 6.30 9.89 -0.50
C ILE A 7 5.44 10.98 -1.15
N ILE A 8 4.40 10.56 -1.85
CA ILE A 8 3.62 11.44 -2.72
C ILE A 8 2.29 11.78 -2.05
N GLY A 9 2.00 13.09 -1.93
CA GLY A 9 0.71 13.58 -1.47
C GLY A 9 0.40 13.32 0.01
N GLN A 10 1.42 13.01 0.85
CA GLN A 10 1.26 12.65 2.26
C GLN A 10 1.98 13.64 3.20
N GLN A 11 2.04 14.93 2.85
CA GLN A 11 2.83 15.90 3.59
C GLN A 11 2.56 15.90 5.11
N PRO A 12 1.30 15.89 5.62
CA PRO A 12 1.04 15.83 7.05
C PRO A 12 1.62 14.60 7.75
N THR A 13 1.58 13.45 7.07
CA THR A 13 2.16 12.19 7.57
C THR A 13 3.69 12.25 7.57
N VAL A 14 4.28 12.78 6.50
CA VAL A 14 5.73 12.98 6.41
C VAL A 14 6.22 13.90 7.52
N ASP A 15 5.54 15.04 7.75
CA ASP A 15 5.88 15.98 8.80
C ASP A 15 5.77 15.38 10.22
N LEU A 16 4.80 14.49 10.44
CA LEU A 16 4.66 13.75 11.69
C LEU A 16 5.79 12.74 11.88
N LEU A 17 5.98 11.86 10.92
CA LEU A 17 6.94 10.73 11.04
C LEU A 17 8.39 11.21 11.02
N SER A 18 8.74 12.24 10.24
CA SER A 18 10.07 12.83 10.23
C SER A 18 10.45 13.47 11.56
N ARG A 19 9.51 14.19 12.20
CA ARG A 19 9.71 14.75 13.55
C ARG A 19 9.90 13.67 14.60
N LEU A 20 9.15 12.56 14.50
CA LEU A 20 9.29 11.43 15.42
C LEU A 20 10.61 10.70 15.24
N ALA A 21 11.09 10.54 14.02
CA ALA A 21 12.38 9.92 13.73
C ALA A 21 13.56 10.79 14.20
N GLY A 22 13.42 12.12 14.22
CA GLY A 22 14.43 13.07 14.73
C GLY A 22 14.34 13.36 16.22
N ALA A 23 13.40 12.76 16.95
CA ALA A 23 13.30 12.96 18.40
C ALA A 23 14.38 12.15 19.15
N PRO A 24 15.06 12.75 20.18
CA PRO A 24 16.06 12.04 20.98
C PRO A 24 15.45 10.79 21.64
N GLN A 25 16.19 9.69 21.61
CA GLN A 25 15.74 8.42 22.17
C GLN A 25 16.23 8.27 23.63
N PRO A 26 15.53 7.50 24.48
CA PRO A 26 15.85 7.41 25.92
C PRO A 26 17.26 6.91 26.24
N TRP A 27 17.91 6.20 25.32
CA TRP A 27 19.29 5.70 25.47
C TRP A 27 20.35 6.64 24.89
N GLU A 28 19.98 7.71 24.19
CA GLU A 28 20.92 8.72 23.67
C GLU A 28 21.34 9.74 24.73
N GLY A 29 20.62 9.78 25.87
CA GLY A 29 20.89 10.66 27.02
C GLY A 29 21.79 10.08 28.11
N GLY A 30 22.52 9.00 27.84
CA GLY A 30 23.42 8.34 28.80
C GLY A 30 24.83 8.87 28.82
N ASP A 31 25.05 10.17 29.12
CA ASP A 31 26.34 10.67 29.58
C ASP A 31 26.19 11.41 30.92
N LYS A 32 26.71 10.72 31.93
CA LYS A 32 27.40 11.26 33.12
C LYS A 32 27.01 12.68 33.55
N GLU A 33 25.98 12.82 34.38
CA GLU A 33 26.05 13.83 35.44
C GLU A 33 25.60 13.21 36.77
N SER A 34 26.65 12.99 37.57
CA SER A 34 26.78 13.03 39.03
C SER A 34 25.49 12.83 39.86
N LEU A 35 25.42 11.67 40.49
CA LEU A 35 24.94 11.52 41.85
C LEU A 35 25.65 12.53 42.78
N HIS A 36 25.00 13.65 43.10
CA HIS A 36 25.26 14.36 44.36
C HIS A 36 24.03 15.15 44.80
N SER A 37 23.44 14.64 45.86
CA SER A 37 22.79 15.32 47.00
C SER A 37 22.02 16.63 46.76
N GLY A 38 20.77 16.65 47.17
CA GLY A 38 20.05 17.87 47.46
C GLY A 38 18.56 17.64 47.74
N SER A 39 18.26 17.02 48.91
CA SER A 39 16.95 17.12 49.51
C SER A 39 16.64 18.58 49.79
N LYS A 40 15.51 19.07 49.29
CA LYS A 40 14.74 20.18 49.90
C LYS A 40 13.29 20.00 49.66
N ASP A 41 12.60 19.77 50.74
CA ASP A 41 11.15 19.92 50.92
C ASP A 41 10.66 21.28 50.45
N ILE A 42 9.59 21.35 49.72
CA ILE A 42 8.64 22.47 49.75
C ILE A 42 7.22 21.94 49.70
N SER A 43 6.58 22.20 50.80
CA SER A 43 5.20 21.99 51.21
C SER A 43 4.16 22.55 50.24
N ASP A 44 3.12 21.80 50.10
CA ASP A 44 1.67 22.10 50.16
C ASP A 44 1.24 23.55 50.12
N GLN A 45 0.46 23.93 49.13
CA GLN A 45 -0.63 24.87 49.24
C GLN A 45 -1.68 24.63 48.14
N GLY A 46 -2.85 24.24 48.60
CA GLY A 46 -4.05 24.10 47.83
C GLY A 46 -4.65 25.44 47.36
N ILE A 47 -5.60 25.31 46.50
CA ILE A 47 -6.79 26.18 46.32
C ILE A 47 -7.69 25.56 45.26
N SER A 48 -8.78 25.08 45.67
CA SER A 48 -10.22 25.34 45.46
C SER A 48 -10.80 25.15 44.06
N GLN A 49 -11.82 24.36 44.10
CA GLN A 49 -12.87 24.08 43.12
C GLN A 49 -13.57 25.37 42.63
N GLU A 50 -13.93 25.38 41.35
CA GLU A 50 -15.18 26.00 40.90
C GLU A 50 -15.83 25.13 39.82
N GLU A 51 -17.04 24.67 40.14
CA GLU A 51 -18.03 24.04 39.25
C GLU A 51 -18.68 25.17 38.39
N SER A 52 -18.91 24.90 37.11
CA SER A 52 -20.14 25.35 36.44
C SER A 52 -20.37 24.61 35.10
N LYS A 53 -21.39 23.86 35.10
CA LYS A 53 -22.54 23.52 34.25
C LYS A 53 -22.51 23.81 32.75
N GLU A 54 -22.86 22.70 32.04
CA GLU A 54 -23.83 22.50 30.95
C GLU A 54 -23.70 23.31 29.65
N GLY A 55 -23.62 22.57 28.56
CA GLY A 55 -23.88 23.02 27.19
C GLY A 55 -23.58 21.98 26.15
N ASP A 56 -24.52 21.06 25.99
CA ASP A 56 -24.65 20.08 24.93
C ASP A 56 -24.61 20.74 23.53
N ARG A 57 -23.78 20.26 22.61
CA ARG A 57 -24.02 20.28 21.15
C ARG A 57 -23.03 19.37 20.43
N ASP A 58 -23.59 18.36 19.81
CA ASP A 58 -23.03 17.45 18.84
C ASP A 58 -22.10 18.11 17.80
N GLY A 59 -20.92 17.53 17.63
CA GLY A 59 -20.00 17.86 16.56
C GLY A 59 -18.90 16.83 16.47
N PHE A 60 -19.11 15.81 15.67
CA PHE A 60 -18.15 14.74 15.31
C PHE A 60 -16.86 15.38 14.74
N LYS A 61 -15.90 15.70 15.60
CA LYS A 61 -14.53 16.07 15.22
C LYS A 61 -13.60 14.94 15.59
N GLY A 62 -13.10 14.25 14.58
CA GLY A 62 -12.23 13.09 14.70
C GLY A 62 -11.01 13.31 15.59
N ASN A 63 -10.80 12.39 16.51
CA ASN A 63 -9.78 12.31 17.56
C ASN A 63 -8.32 12.09 17.08
N ALA A 64 -7.95 12.54 15.87
CA ALA A 64 -6.56 12.39 15.38
C ALA A 64 -5.55 13.33 16.11
N GLY A 65 -6.01 14.43 16.68
CA GLY A 65 -5.13 15.42 17.29
C GLY A 65 -4.70 15.12 18.73
N GLU A 66 -5.52 14.45 19.52
CA GLU A 66 -5.23 14.20 20.95
C GLU A 66 -4.24 13.04 21.17
N SER A 67 -4.32 12.01 20.34
CA SER A 67 -3.38 10.87 20.38
C SER A 67 -1.93 11.31 20.07
N VAL A 68 -1.74 12.28 19.17
CA VAL A 68 -0.40 12.79 18.79
C VAL A 68 0.25 13.58 19.95
N ARG A 69 -0.53 14.39 20.68
CA ARG A 69 -0.02 15.19 21.80
C ARG A 69 0.47 14.36 22.98
N GLY A 70 -0.13 13.19 23.23
CA GLY A 70 0.24 12.28 24.32
C GLY A 70 1.63 11.66 24.17
N THR A 71 2.05 11.34 22.95
CA THR A 71 3.35 10.67 22.68
C THR A 71 4.52 11.67 22.71
N LEU A 72 4.29 12.91 22.27
CA LEU A 72 5.31 13.97 22.31
C LEU A 72 5.69 14.40 23.75
N ARG A 73 4.78 14.20 24.72
CA ARG A 73 5.06 14.53 26.12
C ARG A 73 5.99 13.55 26.85
N ARG A 74 6.23 12.34 26.31
CA ARG A 74 7.04 11.30 26.98
C ARG A 74 8.39 11.02 26.34
N GLY A 75 8.76 11.67 25.24
CA GLY A 75 10.05 11.47 24.55
C GLY A 75 10.30 10.04 24.03
N ARG A 76 9.29 9.16 24.05
CA ARG A 76 9.37 7.78 23.58
C ARG A 76 8.58 7.59 22.29
N ILE A 77 9.22 7.00 21.29
CA ILE A 77 8.52 6.59 20.07
C ILE A 77 7.61 5.39 20.39
N ALA A 78 6.41 5.36 19.81
CA ALA A 78 5.56 4.17 19.89
C ALA A 78 6.24 3.02 19.13
N GLN A 79 6.18 1.82 19.71
CA GLN A 79 6.83 0.64 19.11
C GLN A 79 5.90 -0.13 18.16
N SER A 80 4.60 0.13 18.16
CA SER A 80 3.64 -0.55 17.30
C SER A 80 2.79 0.44 16.52
N TRP A 81 2.88 0.38 15.19
CA TRP A 81 2.23 1.30 14.26
C TRP A 81 1.34 0.55 13.28
N LEU A 82 0.20 1.15 12.93
CA LEU A 82 -0.71 0.68 11.88
C LEU A 82 -0.84 1.79 10.82
N ILE A 83 -0.24 1.57 9.66
CA ILE A 83 -0.26 2.51 8.53
C ILE A 83 -1.39 2.10 7.61
N CYS A 84 -2.47 2.87 7.62
CA CYS A 84 -3.68 2.62 6.85
C CYS A 84 -3.75 3.51 5.62
N GLY A 85 -4.28 2.99 4.53
CA GLY A 85 -4.53 3.77 3.32
C GLY A 85 -4.98 2.89 2.16
N ALA A 86 -5.74 3.46 1.24
CA ALA A 86 -6.23 2.73 0.06
C ALA A 86 -5.09 2.04 -0.70
N PRO A 87 -5.34 0.91 -1.38
CA PRO A 87 -4.36 0.27 -2.24
C PRO A 87 -3.67 1.28 -3.16
N GLY A 88 -2.35 1.24 -3.24
CA GLY A 88 -1.57 2.16 -4.05
C GLY A 88 -1.32 3.56 -3.47
N SER A 89 -1.80 3.88 -2.27
CA SER A 89 -1.53 5.15 -1.57
C SER A 89 -0.07 5.30 -1.09
N GLY A 90 0.73 4.23 -1.15
CA GLY A 90 2.13 4.24 -0.76
C GLY A 90 2.42 3.75 0.66
N ARG A 91 1.53 2.98 1.30
CA ARG A 91 1.69 2.43 2.67
C ARG A 91 3.07 1.83 2.91
N SER A 92 3.42 0.81 2.13
CA SER A 92 4.69 0.10 2.23
C SER A 92 5.89 1.03 2.03
N ARG A 93 5.75 2.03 1.17
CA ARG A 93 6.82 3.02 0.95
C ARG A 93 6.96 3.98 2.12
N VAL A 94 5.85 4.38 2.75
CA VAL A 94 5.87 5.17 3.99
C VAL A 94 6.49 4.38 5.12
N ALA A 95 6.15 3.08 5.28
CA ALA A 95 6.75 2.20 6.28
C ALA A 95 8.27 2.10 6.11
N ARG A 96 8.75 1.84 4.89
CA ARG A 96 10.21 1.80 4.59
C ARG A 96 10.90 3.14 4.80
N ALA A 97 10.28 4.25 4.39
CA ALA A 97 10.86 5.57 4.61
C ALA A 97 10.95 5.93 6.10
N PHE A 98 9.94 5.54 6.89
CA PHE A 98 9.97 5.72 8.33
C PHE A 98 11.02 4.82 8.98
N ALA A 99 11.12 3.55 8.60
CA ALA A 99 12.18 2.65 9.04
C ALA A 99 13.58 3.23 8.70
N ALA A 100 13.78 3.65 7.45
CA ALA A 100 15.03 4.27 7.03
C ALA A 100 15.37 5.55 7.80
N ALA A 101 14.37 6.34 8.19
CA ALA A 101 14.59 7.55 8.97
C ALA A 101 14.95 7.24 10.43
N LEU A 102 14.38 6.17 11.01
CA LEU A 102 14.70 5.72 12.36
C LEU A 102 16.12 5.14 12.48
N GLU A 103 16.59 4.45 11.44
CA GLU A 103 17.89 3.80 11.40
C GLU A 103 19.02 4.75 10.93
N CYS A 104 18.68 5.82 10.24
CA CYS A 104 19.64 6.73 9.65
C CYS A 104 20.13 7.77 10.66
N PRO A 105 21.46 7.91 10.89
CA PRO A 105 22.02 8.94 11.77
C PRO A 105 21.66 10.39 11.37
N ARG A 106 21.22 10.58 10.11
CA ARG A 106 20.74 11.87 9.57
C ARG A 106 19.24 11.87 9.32
N HIS A 107 18.47 11.02 10.02
CA HIS A 107 17.00 10.96 10.03
C HIS A 107 16.38 10.85 8.63
N GLY A 108 16.92 9.97 7.79
CA GLY A 108 16.34 9.67 6.48
C GLY A 108 16.95 10.49 5.34
N CYS A 109 18.25 10.66 5.33
CA CYS A 109 18.95 11.44 4.28
C CYS A 109 18.80 10.89 2.85
N GLY A 110 18.46 9.59 2.68
CA GLY A 110 18.27 8.94 1.37
C GLY A 110 19.55 8.57 0.62
N GLU A 111 20.72 8.98 1.10
CA GLU A 111 22.01 8.84 0.40
C GLU A 111 22.99 7.88 1.08
N CYS A 112 22.85 7.65 2.39
CA CYS A 112 23.73 6.76 3.13
C CYS A 112 23.43 5.27 2.82
N ALA A 113 24.36 4.39 3.19
CA ALA A 113 24.22 2.95 3.00
C ALA A 113 22.95 2.41 3.68
N VAL A 114 22.71 2.82 4.94
CA VAL A 114 21.53 2.43 5.71
C VAL A 114 20.24 2.77 4.98
N CYS A 115 20.05 4.03 4.53
CA CYS A 115 18.85 4.41 3.78
C CYS A 115 18.68 3.59 2.51
N ARG A 116 19.76 3.34 1.76
CA ARG A 116 19.68 2.55 0.53
C ARG A 116 19.31 1.09 0.80
N GLN A 117 19.91 0.48 1.82
CA GLN A 117 19.63 -0.91 2.21
C GLN A 117 18.19 -1.07 2.69
N VAL A 118 17.69 -0.19 3.57
CA VAL A 118 16.30 -0.25 4.05
C VAL A 118 15.31 -0.09 2.89
N MET A 119 15.55 0.85 1.97
CA MET A 119 14.66 1.07 0.83
C MET A 119 14.68 -0.05 -0.20
N ARG A 120 15.67 -0.97 -0.14
CA ARG A 120 15.80 -2.17 -0.99
C ARG A 120 15.44 -3.47 -0.27
N ASP A 121 15.01 -3.40 1.00
CA ASP A 121 14.75 -4.56 1.87
C ASP A 121 16.00 -5.44 2.13
N GLU A 122 17.18 -4.84 2.15
CA GLU A 122 18.49 -5.50 2.30
C GLU A 122 19.16 -5.23 3.67
N HIS A 123 18.51 -4.47 4.55
CA HIS A 123 19.10 -4.07 5.84
C HIS A 123 18.95 -5.19 6.87
N PRO A 124 20.04 -5.59 7.60
CA PRO A 124 20.00 -6.74 8.52
C PRO A 124 19.05 -6.56 9.71
N ASP A 125 18.83 -5.33 10.17
CA ASP A 125 17.97 -5.04 11.31
C ASP A 125 16.53 -4.63 10.89
N VAL A 126 16.21 -4.66 9.58
CA VAL A 126 14.85 -4.37 9.06
C VAL A 126 14.33 -5.57 8.29
N THR A 127 13.33 -6.23 8.82
CA THR A 127 12.69 -7.39 8.17
C THR A 127 11.35 -6.98 7.56
N VAL A 128 11.15 -7.32 6.28
CA VAL A 128 9.89 -7.03 5.57
C VAL A 128 9.19 -8.34 5.23
N LEU A 129 7.96 -8.49 5.69
CA LEU A 129 7.06 -9.55 5.25
C LEU A 129 6.09 -8.99 4.21
N ALA A 130 6.33 -9.35 2.95
CA ALA A 130 5.39 -9.18 1.85
C ALA A 130 5.04 -10.57 1.34
N THR A 131 3.81 -11.03 1.60
CA THR A 131 3.42 -12.39 1.19
C THR A 131 3.00 -12.44 -0.27
N ASP A 132 3.47 -13.47 -0.97
CA ASP A 132 3.00 -13.80 -2.32
C ASP A 132 1.73 -14.66 -2.32
N ARG A 133 1.24 -15.03 -1.14
CA ARG A 133 0.05 -15.86 -0.95
C ARG A 133 -1.19 -15.00 -0.74
N VAL A 134 -2.35 -15.62 -0.83
CA VAL A 134 -3.64 -14.97 -0.51
C VAL A 134 -3.72 -14.63 0.98
N THR A 135 -3.12 -15.47 1.84
CA THR A 135 -3.08 -15.28 3.29
C THR A 135 -1.65 -15.40 3.81
N ILE A 136 -1.36 -14.66 4.87
CA ILE A 136 -0.12 -14.77 5.64
C ILE A 136 -0.21 -16.00 6.53
N SER A 137 0.77 -16.89 6.44
CA SER A 137 0.78 -18.13 7.22
C SER A 137 1.25 -17.90 8.66
N ILE A 138 0.84 -18.79 9.57
CA ILE A 138 1.24 -18.73 10.98
C ILE A 138 2.75 -18.94 11.15
N ASP A 139 3.38 -19.74 10.29
CA ASP A 139 4.82 -20.03 10.38
C ASP A 139 5.68 -18.82 9.95
N GLU A 140 5.21 -18.05 8.96
CA GLU A 140 5.84 -16.79 8.57
C GLU A 140 5.80 -15.80 9.74
N VAL A 141 4.68 -15.67 10.43
CA VAL A 141 4.55 -14.77 11.59
C VAL A 141 5.38 -15.24 12.77
N ARG A 142 5.42 -16.56 13.06
CA ARG A 142 6.28 -17.10 14.12
C ARG A 142 7.76 -16.83 13.89
N LYS A 143 8.20 -16.90 12.62
CA LYS A 143 9.58 -16.54 12.27
C LYS A 143 9.84 -15.06 12.55
N LEU A 144 8.92 -14.17 12.16
CA LEU A 144 9.06 -12.74 12.46
C LEU A 144 9.09 -12.44 13.96
N VAL A 145 8.27 -13.14 14.75
CA VAL A 145 8.30 -13.02 16.22
C VAL A 145 9.67 -13.41 16.77
N ALA A 146 10.22 -14.55 16.34
CA ALA A 146 11.57 -14.97 16.74
C ALA A 146 12.65 -13.97 16.30
N ASP A 147 12.50 -13.38 15.11
CA ASP A 147 13.43 -12.34 14.62
C ASP A 147 13.27 -11.04 15.43
N SER A 148 12.07 -10.69 15.89
CA SER A 148 11.79 -9.46 16.64
C SER A 148 12.33 -9.46 18.07
N GLU A 149 12.52 -10.62 18.67
CA GLU A 149 13.10 -10.80 20.01
C GLU A 149 14.63 -10.59 20.01
N GLN A 150 15.28 -10.57 18.82
CA GLN A 150 16.70 -10.36 18.71
C GLN A 150 17.06 -8.87 18.81
N MET A 151 18.12 -8.56 19.55
CA MET A 151 18.65 -7.18 19.60
C MET A 151 19.14 -6.74 18.22
N PRO A 152 18.95 -5.45 17.87
CA PRO A 152 19.51 -4.91 16.64
C PRO A 152 21.04 -5.05 16.61
N SER A 153 21.61 -5.33 15.44
CA SER A 153 23.03 -5.66 15.28
C SER A 153 23.88 -4.48 14.83
N THR A 154 23.35 -3.61 14.00
CA THR A 154 24.11 -2.54 13.33
C THR A 154 23.53 -1.14 13.56
N THR A 155 22.27 -1.04 13.91
CA THR A 155 21.51 0.20 14.01
C THR A 155 20.69 0.27 15.32
N PRO A 156 20.08 1.42 15.66
CA PRO A 156 19.41 1.60 16.96
C PRO A 156 18.19 0.68 17.17
N TRP A 157 17.50 0.28 16.09
CA TRP A 157 16.22 -0.41 16.16
C TRP A 157 16.23 -1.74 15.42
N ARG A 158 15.44 -2.70 15.90
CA ARG A 158 14.95 -3.85 15.14
C ARG A 158 13.59 -3.49 14.59
N ILE A 159 13.42 -3.44 13.27
CA ILE A 159 12.17 -3.00 12.65
C ILE A 159 11.55 -4.14 11.85
N ILE A 160 10.28 -4.44 12.15
CA ILE A 160 9.51 -5.45 11.44
C ILE A 160 8.38 -4.76 10.67
N ILE A 161 8.39 -4.90 9.35
CA ILE A 161 7.35 -4.37 8.46
C ILE A 161 6.49 -5.53 7.99
N ILE A 162 5.17 -5.47 8.19
CA ILE A 162 4.22 -6.43 7.64
C ILE A 162 3.32 -5.71 6.65
N GLU A 163 3.42 -6.07 5.37
CA GLU A 163 2.51 -5.60 4.35
C GLU A 163 1.21 -6.41 4.36
N ASP A 164 0.07 -5.73 4.14
CA ASP A 164 -1.25 -6.34 4.05
C ASP A 164 -1.60 -7.23 5.28
N VAL A 165 -1.49 -6.68 6.50
CA VAL A 165 -1.82 -7.38 7.75
C VAL A 165 -3.28 -7.87 7.81
N ASP A 166 -4.17 -7.28 7.01
CA ASP A 166 -5.56 -7.70 6.78
C ASP A 166 -5.66 -9.10 6.16
N ARG A 167 -4.58 -9.61 5.55
CA ARG A 167 -4.52 -10.99 5.04
C ARG A 167 -4.17 -12.04 6.09
N MET A 168 -4.02 -11.65 7.35
CA MET A 168 -3.84 -12.59 8.45
C MET A 168 -5.18 -13.18 8.89
N LEU A 169 -5.22 -14.50 9.05
CA LEU A 169 -6.33 -15.15 9.72
C LEU A 169 -6.28 -14.86 11.24
N GLU A 170 -7.41 -14.90 11.92
CA GLU A 170 -7.53 -14.63 13.35
C GLU A 170 -6.50 -15.40 14.19
N ARG A 171 -6.33 -16.71 13.94
CA ARG A 171 -5.33 -17.55 14.63
C ARG A 171 -3.87 -17.08 14.39
N THR A 172 -3.60 -16.53 13.22
CA THR A 172 -2.27 -15.99 12.87
C THR A 172 -2.05 -14.65 13.57
N THR A 173 -3.08 -13.81 13.60
CA THR A 173 -3.08 -12.52 14.28
C THR A 173 -2.84 -12.68 15.79
N ASN A 174 -3.42 -13.72 16.40
CA ASN A 174 -3.26 -13.99 17.84
C ASN A 174 -1.80 -14.27 18.24
N VAL A 175 -0.98 -14.80 17.33
CA VAL A 175 0.47 -14.97 17.58
C VAL A 175 1.18 -13.63 17.67
N LEU A 176 0.72 -12.62 16.94
CA LEU A 176 1.32 -11.30 16.91
C LEU A 176 0.89 -10.40 18.08
N LEU A 177 -0.25 -10.70 18.73
CA LEU A 177 -0.84 -9.82 19.74
C LEU A 177 0.13 -9.46 20.86
N LYS A 178 0.85 -10.45 21.40
CA LYS A 178 1.80 -10.25 22.50
C LYS A 178 2.92 -9.29 22.11
N GLU A 179 3.46 -9.46 20.91
CA GLU A 179 4.56 -8.66 20.39
C GLU A 179 4.16 -7.22 20.06
N VAL A 180 2.89 -7.01 19.69
CA VAL A 180 2.34 -5.66 19.43
C VAL A 180 2.02 -4.93 20.74
N GLU A 181 1.62 -5.67 21.78
CA GLU A 181 1.27 -5.13 23.12
C GLU A 181 2.53 -4.79 23.92
N GLU A 182 3.47 -5.73 23.99
CA GLU A 182 4.72 -5.62 24.74
C GLU A 182 5.92 -5.97 23.84
N PRO A 183 6.26 -5.10 22.88
CA PRO A 183 7.39 -5.35 21.99
C PRO A 183 8.70 -5.49 22.75
N ALA A 184 9.61 -6.33 22.25
CA ALA A 184 10.95 -6.44 22.78
C ALA A 184 11.67 -5.07 22.80
N GLU A 185 12.66 -4.93 23.65
CA GLU A 185 13.43 -3.67 23.75
C GLU A 185 14.05 -3.32 22.40
N ARG A 186 13.89 -2.06 21.98
CA ARG A 186 14.35 -1.55 20.68
C ARG A 186 13.72 -2.21 19.45
N THR A 187 12.54 -2.82 19.59
CA THR A 187 11.80 -3.38 18.47
C THR A 187 10.64 -2.48 18.08
N ILE A 188 10.46 -2.23 16.77
CA ILE A 188 9.35 -1.46 16.20
C ILE A 188 8.60 -2.31 15.17
N TRP A 189 7.28 -2.38 15.32
CA TRP A 189 6.37 -3.02 14.40
C TRP A 189 5.66 -1.99 13.52
N LEU A 190 5.80 -2.11 12.20
CA LEU A 190 5.13 -1.29 11.21
C LEU A 190 4.16 -2.17 10.41
N LEU A 191 2.89 -2.11 10.76
CA LEU A 191 1.82 -2.89 10.13
C LEU A 191 1.14 -2.05 9.06
N CYS A 192 0.88 -2.61 7.88
CA CYS A 192 0.19 -1.92 6.79
C CYS A 192 -1.15 -2.61 6.50
N ALA A 193 -2.23 -1.82 6.36
CA ALA A 193 -3.56 -2.30 6.00
C ALA A 193 -4.30 -1.33 5.08
N PRO A 194 -5.28 -1.78 4.28
CA PRO A 194 -6.11 -0.88 3.47
C PRO A 194 -6.90 0.12 4.32
N SER A 195 -7.46 -0.34 5.44
CA SER A 195 -8.23 0.44 6.39
C SER A 195 -8.00 -0.10 7.80
N SER A 196 -8.25 0.70 8.83
CA SER A 196 -8.23 0.25 10.23
C SER A 196 -9.35 -0.73 10.55
N GLU A 197 -10.45 -0.68 9.81
CA GLU A 197 -11.60 -1.59 9.94
C GLU A 197 -11.31 -3.00 9.41
N ASP A 198 -10.34 -3.15 8.50
CA ASP A 198 -9.92 -4.44 7.94
C ASP A 198 -9.02 -5.22 8.90
N VAL A 199 -8.62 -4.60 10.02
CA VAL A 199 -7.73 -5.19 11.02
C VAL A 199 -8.52 -5.50 12.30
N LEU A 200 -8.21 -6.64 12.92
CA LEU A 200 -8.89 -7.05 14.17
C LEU A 200 -8.80 -5.93 15.23
N PRO A 201 -9.90 -5.67 15.96
CA PRO A 201 -9.95 -4.65 17.01
C PRO A 201 -8.84 -4.79 18.05
N THR A 202 -8.39 -6.01 18.32
CA THR A 202 -7.31 -6.35 19.25
C THR A 202 -5.95 -5.79 18.83
N ILE A 203 -5.61 -5.82 17.55
CA ILE A 203 -4.39 -5.16 16.99
C ILE A 203 -4.59 -3.65 16.95
N ARG A 204 -5.76 -3.21 16.45
CA ARG A 204 -6.06 -1.79 16.30
C ARG A 204 -5.95 -1.00 17.60
N SER A 205 -6.42 -1.57 18.71
CA SER A 205 -6.37 -0.92 20.04
C SER A 205 -4.96 -0.79 20.62
N ARG A 206 -4.00 -1.56 20.13
CA ARG A 206 -2.60 -1.61 20.61
C ARG A 206 -1.60 -0.91 19.69
N THR A 207 -2.07 -0.45 18.54
CA THR A 207 -1.22 0.20 17.54
C THR A 207 -1.51 1.69 17.44
N ARG A 208 -0.50 2.47 17.10
CA ARG A 208 -0.67 3.86 16.71
C ARG A 208 -1.06 3.95 15.25
N ILE A 209 -2.27 4.45 14.99
CA ILE A 209 -2.82 4.50 13.63
C ILE A 209 -2.33 5.75 12.92
N VAL A 210 -1.86 5.58 11.68
CA VAL A 210 -1.52 6.63 10.72
C VAL A 210 -2.34 6.41 9.45
N ASN A 211 -3.25 7.33 9.17
CA ASN A 211 -4.09 7.25 7.98
C ASN A 211 -3.46 8.04 6.84
N LEU A 212 -3.24 7.38 5.70
CA LEU A 212 -2.78 8.00 4.47
C LEU A 212 -3.97 8.51 3.67
N ALA A 213 -3.86 9.72 3.17
CA ALA A 213 -4.83 10.26 2.23
C ALA A 213 -4.68 9.59 0.84
N VAL A 214 -5.75 9.61 0.05
CA VAL A 214 -5.65 9.27 -1.37
C VAL A 214 -4.87 10.38 -2.07
N PRO A 215 -3.74 10.08 -2.74
CA PRO A 215 -2.94 11.11 -3.40
C PRO A 215 -3.73 11.86 -4.48
N GLN A 216 -3.66 13.17 -4.45
CA GLN A 216 -4.31 14.00 -5.46
C GLN A 216 -3.67 13.78 -6.83
N ALA A 217 -4.47 13.81 -7.90
CA ALA A 217 -4.01 13.60 -9.27
C ALA A 217 -2.87 14.58 -9.67
N ALA A 218 -2.91 15.82 -9.19
CA ALA A 218 -1.85 16.80 -9.46
C ALA A 218 -0.50 16.39 -8.85
N ALA A 219 -0.48 15.84 -7.63
CA ALA A 219 0.73 15.36 -6.98
C ALA A 219 1.29 14.12 -7.71
N VAL A 220 0.41 13.20 -8.12
CA VAL A 220 0.79 12.00 -8.90
C VAL A 220 1.34 12.41 -10.29
N ALA A 221 0.71 13.35 -10.98
CA ALA A 221 1.20 13.85 -12.27
C ALA A 221 2.58 14.50 -12.15
N LYS A 222 2.81 15.31 -11.10
CA LYS A 222 4.14 15.89 -10.83
C LYS A 222 5.20 14.80 -10.63
N PHE A 223 4.87 13.75 -9.89
CA PHE A 223 5.75 12.59 -9.69
C PHE A 223 6.06 11.86 -11.00
N LEU A 224 5.07 11.61 -11.86
CA LEU A 224 5.28 10.94 -13.15
C LEU A 224 6.21 11.71 -14.06
N ARG A 225 6.10 13.05 -14.11
CA ARG A 225 7.03 13.89 -14.87
C ARG A 225 8.47 13.76 -14.41
N SER A 226 8.69 13.70 -13.11
CA SER A 226 10.04 13.63 -12.54
C SER A 226 10.67 12.23 -12.63
N THR A 227 9.87 11.16 -12.54
CA THR A 227 10.40 9.79 -12.43
C THR A 227 10.20 8.93 -13.66
N ALA A 228 9.09 9.08 -14.38
CA ALA A 228 8.78 8.33 -15.60
C ALA A 228 9.10 9.11 -16.87
N ARG A 229 9.56 10.37 -16.77
CA ARG A 229 9.82 11.27 -17.90
C ARG A 229 8.62 11.43 -18.84
N ALA A 230 7.40 11.22 -18.33
CA ALA A 230 6.19 11.40 -19.08
C ALA A 230 5.98 12.89 -19.39
N ASP A 231 5.47 13.19 -20.57
CA ASP A 231 5.03 14.55 -20.90
C ASP A 231 3.86 14.98 -20.01
N ASP A 232 3.51 16.26 -20.01
CA ASP A 232 2.51 16.81 -19.10
C ASP A 232 1.10 16.24 -19.38
N ALA A 233 0.76 15.99 -20.65
CA ALA A 233 -0.53 15.45 -21.05
C ALA A 233 -0.69 13.99 -20.59
N LEU A 234 0.31 13.14 -20.88
CA LEU A 234 0.35 11.75 -20.47
C LEU A 234 0.36 11.63 -18.93
N ALA A 235 1.19 12.44 -18.25
CA ALA A 235 1.27 12.42 -16.78
C ALA A 235 -0.08 12.77 -16.13
N LYS A 236 -0.78 13.80 -16.61
CA LYS A 236 -2.11 14.18 -16.12
C LYS A 236 -3.16 13.08 -16.42
N ARG A 237 -3.12 12.50 -17.63
CA ARG A 237 -4.00 11.40 -18.01
C ARG A 237 -3.81 10.20 -17.11
N CYS A 238 -2.58 9.69 -16.99
CA CYS A 238 -2.28 8.51 -16.16
C CYS A 238 -2.61 8.74 -14.68
N ALA A 239 -2.34 9.91 -14.14
CA ALA A 239 -2.69 10.27 -12.76
C ALA A 239 -4.20 10.25 -12.53
N ARG A 240 -5.00 10.78 -13.47
CA ARG A 240 -6.47 10.75 -13.41
C ARG A 240 -7.01 9.33 -13.51
N LEU A 241 -6.54 8.55 -14.48
CA LEU A 241 -6.98 7.17 -14.71
C LEU A 241 -6.68 6.23 -13.53
N ALA A 242 -5.59 6.49 -12.83
CA ALA A 242 -5.16 5.69 -11.68
C ALA A 242 -5.90 5.99 -10.38
N GLN A 243 -6.69 7.06 -10.31
CA GLN A 243 -7.54 7.41 -9.15
C GLN A 243 -6.79 7.37 -7.80
N GLY A 244 -5.55 7.90 -7.77
CA GLY A 244 -4.70 7.95 -6.58
C GLY A 244 -3.81 6.73 -6.37
N HIS A 245 -3.90 5.69 -7.20
CA HIS A 245 -3.01 4.54 -7.13
C HIS A 245 -1.68 4.81 -7.83
N ILE A 246 -0.64 5.18 -7.06
CA ILE A 246 0.67 5.62 -7.59
C ILE A 246 1.31 4.55 -8.50
N GLY A 247 1.26 3.28 -8.11
CA GLY A 247 1.83 2.17 -8.89
C GLY A 247 1.15 2.00 -10.25
N ILE A 248 -0.18 2.09 -10.30
CA ILE A 248 -0.95 2.02 -11.56
C ILE A 248 -0.69 3.24 -12.43
N ALA A 249 -0.61 4.44 -11.83
CA ALA A 249 -0.27 5.66 -12.56
C ALA A 249 1.10 5.55 -13.26
N ARG A 250 2.09 5.02 -12.54
CA ARG A 250 3.42 4.76 -13.09
C ARG A 250 3.39 3.70 -14.19
N LEU A 251 2.66 2.61 -13.98
CA LEU A 251 2.49 1.55 -14.98
C LEU A 251 1.96 2.14 -16.29
N TYR A 252 0.86 2.89 -16.25
CA TYR A 252 0.27 3.52 -17.44
C TYR A 252 1.19 4.56 -18.10
N ALA A 253 2.10 5.18 -17.36
CA ALA A 253 3.05 6.15 -17.89
C ALA A 253 4.32 5.50 -18.49
N THR A 254 4.59 4.22 -18.22
CA THR A 254 5.81 3.52 -18.65
C THR A 254 5.56 2.27 -19.51
N ASP A 255 4.32 1.85 -19.65
CA ASP A 255 3.91 0.67 -20.41
C ASP A 255 2.68 1.01 -21.26
N ASP A 256 2.95 1.33 -22.53
CA ASP A 256 1.93 1.74 -23.50
C ASP A 256 0.88 0.64 -23.72
N GLN A 257 1.28 -0.65 -23.64
CA GLN A 257 0.35 -1.76 -23.77
C GLN A 257 -0.64 -1.83 -22.61
N ALA A 258 -0.18 -1.63 -21.38
CA ALA A 258 -1.06 -1.61 -20.22
C ALA A 258 -2.09 -0.47 -20.27
N LEU A 259 -1.71 0.68 -20.85
CA LEU A 259 -2.63 1.79 -21.09
C LEU A 259 -3.61 1.48 -22.22
N ALA A 260 -3.12 0.90 -23.34
CA ALA A 260 -3.95 0.48 -24.47
C ALA A 260 -5.00 -0.56 -24.07
N ASP A 261 -4.57 -1.62 -23.35
CA ASP A 261 -5.48 -2.66 -22.85
C ASP A 261 -6.60 -2.06 -21.96
N ARG A 262 -6.24 -1.08 -21.12
CA ARG A 262 -7.23 -0.36 -20.32
C ARG A 262 -8.25 0.39 -21.18
N ASP A 263 -7.80 1.07 -22.23
CA ASP A 263 -8.66 1.83 -23.12
C ASP A 263 -9.56 0.91 -23.97
N GLU A 264 -9.04 -0.24 -24.41
CA GLU A 264 -9.83 -1.27 -25.11
C GLU A 264 -10.96 -1.81 -24.23
N ILE A 265 -10.70 -2.05 -22.93
CA ILE A 265 -11.73 -2.49 -21.99
C ILE A 265 -12.85 -1.44 -21.86
N VAL A 266 -12.50 -0.15 -21.76
CA VAL A 266 -13.50 0.93 -21.67
C VAL A 266 -14.36 0.97 -22.94
N VAL A 267 -13.71 0.94 -24.10
CA VAL A 267 -14.41 0.95 -25.40
C VAL A 267 -15.25 -0.31 -25.55
N GLY A 268 -14.72 -1.47 -25.20
CA GLY A 268 -15.43 -2.75 -25.23
C GLY A 268 -16.69 -2.73 -24.38
N VAL A 269 -16.58 -2.31 -23.11
CA VAL A 269 -17.73 -2.24 -22.18
C VAL A 269 -18.79 -1.25 -22.67
N LEU A 270 -18.39 -0.08 -23.12
CA LEU A 270 -19.33 0.93 -23.67
C LEU A 270 -19.97 0.49 -24.99
N GLY A 271 -19.27 -0.36 -25.75
CA GLY A 271 -19.69 -0.89 -27.04
C GLY A 271 -20.63 -2.09 -26.96
N MET A 272 -20.70 -2.82 -25.83
CA MET A 272 -21.53 -4.02 -25.72
C MET A 272 -23.02 -3.74 -25.97
N ARG A 273 -23.62 -4.54 -26.87
CA ARG A 273 -25.05 -4.48 -27.20
C ARG A 273 -25.75 -5.82 -27.05
N ARG A 274 -25.02 -6.91 -27.08
CA ARG A 274 -25.54 -8.30 -27.03
C ARG A 274 -24.67 -9.13 -26.07
N ALA A 275 -25.25 -10.21 -25.55
CA ALA A 275 -24.53 -11.14 -24.72
C ALA A 275 -23.32 -11.79 -25.44
N SER A 276 -23.37 -11.92 -26.77
CA SER A 276 -22.23 -12.39 -27.58
C SER A 276 -21.00 -11.50 -27.44
N ASP A 277 -21.19 -10.20 -27.25
CA ASP A 277 -20.07 -9.24 -27.12
C ASP A 277 -19.30 -9.49 -25.82
N ALA A 278 -20.02 -9.87 -24.74
CA ALA A 278 -19.42 -10.28 -23.47
C ALA A 278 -18.59 -11.56 -23.59
N VAL A 279 -19.07 -12.53 -24.38
CA VAL A 279 -18.37 -13.82 -24.64
C VAL A 279 -17.07 -13.60 -25.44
N LEU A 280 -17.01 -12.54 -26.25
CA LEU A 280 -15.78 -12.19 -27.00
C LEU A 280 -14.82 -11.34 -26.14
N LEU A 281 -15.32 -10.44 -25.31
CA LEU A 281 -14.49 -9.54 -24.53
C LEU A 281 -13.82 -10.25 -23.33
N ALA A 282 -14.51 -11.19 -22.68
CA ALA A 282 -13.99 -11.87 -21.48
C ALA A 282 -12.70 -12.66 -21.76
N PRO A 283 -12.60 -13.52 -22.79
CA PRO A 283 -11.34 -14.20 -23.13
C PRO A 283 -10.21 -13.22 -23.44
N SER A 284 -10.46 -12.16 -24.21
CA SER A 284 -9.47 -11.13 -24.51
C SER A 284 -8.88 -10.49 -23.24
N MET A 285 -9.74 -10.19 -22.24
CA MET A 285 -9.28 -9.68 -20.95
C MET A 285 -8.42 -10.71 -20.19
N VAL A 286 -8.79 -11.99 -20.22
CA VAL A 286 -8.02 -13.06 -19.55
C VAL A 286 -6.66 -13.24 -20.21
N ASP A 287 -6.62 -13.27 -21.54
CA ASP A 287 -5.38 -13.44 -22.33
C ASP A 287 -4.43 -12.25 -22.12
N SER A 288 -4.95 -11.01 -22.15
CA SER A 288 -4.18 -9.82 -21.82
C SER A 288 -3.63 -9.88 -20.37
N ALA A 289 -4.46 -10.28 -19.41
CA ALA A 289 -4.02 -10.39 -18.02
C ALA A 289 -2.90 -11.43 -17.83
N GLN A 290 -3.01 -12.57 -18.50
CA GLN A 290 -1.97 -13.63 -18.48
C GLN A 290 -0.69 -13.18 -19.18
N GLY A 291 -0.79 -12.49 -20.30
CA GLY A 291 0.34 -11.92 -21.03
C GLY A 291 1.10 -10.90 -20.20
N GLN A 292 0.40 -9.94 -19.60
CA GLN A 292 1.00 -8.94 -18.72
C GLN A 292 1.64 -9.59 -17.48
N ALA A 293 0.97 -10.58 -16.88
CA ALA A 293 1.48 -11.30 -15.72
C ALA A 293 2.78 -12.04 -16.05
N LYS A 294 2.82 -12.75 -17.18
CA LYS A 294 4.02 -13.45 -17.64
C LYS A 294 5.18 -12.48 -17.84
N THR A 295 4.97 -11.41 -18.60
CA THR A 295 6.00 -10.40 -18.85
C THR A 295 6.49 -9.76 -17.55
N GLY A 296 5.59 -9.50 -16.59
CA GLY A 296 5.93 -8.94 -15.28
C GLY A 296 6.80 -9.90 -14.45
N VAL A 297 6.45 -11.18 -14.40
CA VAL A 297 7.23 -12.21 -13.69
C VAL A 297 8.59 -12.43 -14.35
N ASP A 298 8.65 -12.50 -15.67
CA ASP A 298 9.91 -12.66 -16.40
C ASP A 298 10.88 -11.49 -16.12
N ARG A 299 10.38 -10.25 -16.08
CA ARG A 299 11.16 -9.07 -15.69
C ARG A 299 11.65 -9.15 -14.24
N ALA A 300 10.78 -9.58 -13.32
CA ALA A 300 11.14 -9.70 -11.90
C ALA A 300 12.23 -10.75 -11.70
N VAL A 301 12.11 -11.92 -12.30
CA VAL A 301 13.11 -12.99 -12.26
C VAL A 301 14.45 -12.52 -12.85
N ALA A 302 14.43 -11.85 -14.00
CA ALA A 302 15.65 -11.29 -14.60
C ALA A 302 16.33 -10.26 -13.68
N GLN A 303 15.55 -9.43 -12.98
CA GLN A 303 16.09 -8.48 -12.01
C GLN A 303 16.66 -9.17 -10.77
N GLU A 304 16.00 -10.21 -10.25
CA GLU A 304 16.50 -11.02 -9.13
C GLU A 304 17.82 -11.72 -9.50
N GLU A 305 17.92 -12.26 -10.70
CA GLU A 305 19.16 -12.86 -11.22
C GLU A 305 20.29 -11.82 -11.36
N ALA A 306 19.98 -10.63 -11.86
CA ALA A 306 20.93 -9.54 -12.00
C ALA A 306 21.44 -9.07 -10.63
N ASN A 307 20.54 -8.85 -9.67
CA ASN A 307 20.87 -8.48 -8.30
C ASN A 307 21.72 -9.57 -7.62
N PHE A 308 21.37 -10.85 -7.81
CA PHE A 308 22.16 -11.97 -7.28
C PHE A 308 23.61 -11.94 -7.79
N ARG A 309 23.79 -11.69 -9.10
CA ARG A 309 25.12 -11.56 -9.69
C ARG A 309 25.89 -10.37 -9.12
N GLU A 310 25.26 -9.20 -9.03
CA GLU A 310 25.85 -7.98 -8.48
C GLU A 310 26.34 -8.17 -7.02
N ILE A 311 25.49 -8.76 -6.16
CA ILE A 311 25.80 -9.02 -4.75
C ILE A 311 27.00 -9.98 -4.61
N ASN A 312 27.13 -10.95 -5.52
CA ASN A 312 28.21 -11.94 -5.48
C ASN A 312 29.43 -11.55 -6.35
N GLY A 313 29.49 -10.30 -6.85
CA GLY A 313 30.62 -9.79 -7.64
C GLY A 313 30.80 -10.47 -9.00
N LEU A 314 29.72 -11.00 -9.60
CA LEU A 314 29.72 -11.67 -10.89
C LEU A 314 29.27 -10.72 -12.01
N ALA A 315 30.01 -10.67 -13.11
CA ALA A 315 29.60 -9.91 -14.29
C ALA A 315 28.44 -10.59 -15.03
N PRO A 316 27.66 -9.83 -15.84
CA PRO A 316 26.64 -10.41 -16.71
C PRO A 316 27.28 -11.47 -17.65
N GLY A 317 26.79 -12.73 -17.60
CA GLY A 317 27.32 -13.83 -18.41
C GLY A 317 28.36 -14.71 -17.74
N ASP A 318 28.90 -14.33 -16.57
CA ASP A 318 29.85 -15.17 -15.82
C ASP A 318 29.22 -16.50 -15.41
N LYS A 319 30.06 -17.56 -15.36
CA LYS A 319 29.63 -18.86 -14.85
C LYS A 319 29.39 -18.77 -13.35
N ILE A 320 28.22 -19.25 -12.91
CA ILE A 320 27.88 -19.28 -11.47
C ILE A 320 28.79 -20.30 -10.77
N PRO A 321 29.56 -19.91 -9.74
CA PRO A 321 30.37 -20.81 -8.91
C PRO A 321 29.54 -21.97 -8.33
N ALA A 322 30.15 -23.14 -8.17
CA ALA A 322 29.44 -24.33 -7.71
C ALA A 322 28.73 -24.13 -6.36
N ALA A 323 29.34 -23.39 -5.44
CA ALA A 323 28.77 -23.05 -4.13
C ALA A 323 27.52 -22.15 -4.20
N LEU A 324 27.39 -21.32 -5.23
CA LEU A 324 26.28 -20.39 -5.41
C LEU A 324 25.14 -20.94 -6.29
N ARG A 325 25.38 -22.05 -7.02
CA ARG A 325 24.39 -22.66 -7.90
C ARG A 325 23.07 -23.02 -7.23
N PRO A 326 23.04 -23.61 -6.03
CA PRO A 326 21.77 -23.94 -5.38
C PRO A 326 20.89 -22.70 -5.11
N ALA A 327 21.52 -21.63 -4.65
CA ALA A 327 20.84 -20.36 -4.38
C ALA A 327 20.38 -19.67 -5.68
N PHE A 328 21.23 -19.64 -6.72
CA PHE A 328 20.87 -19.11 -8.03
C PHE A 328 19.71 -19.89 -8.68
N ASN A 329 19.78 -21.24 -8.64
CA ASN A 329 18.72 -22.10 -9.20
C ASN A 329 17.42 -22.04 -8.38
N ALA A 330 17.43 -21.47 -7.18
CA ALA A 330 16.22 -21.19 -6.42
C ALA A 330 15.46 -19.99 -6.99
N ILE A 331 16.18 -19.05 -7.63
CA ILE A 331 15.59 -17.94 -8.39
C ILE A 331 14.98 -18.57 -9.65
N GLY A 332 13.70 -18.29 -9.91
CA GLY A 332 13.07 -18.76 -11.14
C GLY A 332 12.66 -20.23 -11.18
N LYS A 333 12.46 -20.90 -10.03
CA LYS A 333 11.85 -22.23 -10.00
C LYS A 333 10.50 -22.21 -10.71
N LYS A 334 10.26 -23.19 -11.61
CA LYS A 334 9.03 -23.27 -12.42
C LYS A 334 7.74 -23.15 -11.60
N GLU A 335 7.72 -23.75 -10.42
CA GLU A 335 6.56 -23.71 -9.54
C GLU A 335 6.34 -22.33 -8.90
N ASP A 336 7.41 -21.62 -8.59
CA ASP A 336 7.37 -20.24 -8.10
C ASP A 336 6.92 -19.27 -9.20
N ILE A 337 7.50 -19.39 -10.40
CA ILE A 337 7.08 -18.63 -11.58
C ILE A 337 5.58 -18.82 -11.82
N ARG A 338 5.10 -20.09 -11.81
CA ARG A 338 3.68 -20.40 -12.00
C ARG A 338 2.81 -19.72 -10.94
N ARG A 339 3.18 -19.81 -9.66
CA ARG A 339 2.45 -19.17 -8.54
C ARG A 339 2.42 -17.66 -8.69
N ARG A 340 3.57 -17.04 -8.96
CA ARG A 340 3.70 -15.58 -9.18
C ARG A 340 2.87 -15.14 -10.39
N THR A 341 2.88 -15.88 -11.49
CA THR A 341 2.09 -15.57 -12.70
C THR A 341 0.59 -15.63 -12.41
N VAL A 342 0.11 -16.69 -11.72
CA VAL A 342 -1.31 -16.79 -11.35
C VAL A 342 -1.74 -15.62 -10.46
N ARG A 343 -0.91 -15.25 -9.49
CA ARG A 343 -1.19 -14.10 -8.63
C ARG A 343 -1.24 -12.80 -9.43
N LEU A 344 -0.19 -12.51 -10.21
CA LEU A 344 -0.11 -11.27 -10.97
C LEU A 344 -1.22 -11.17 -12.01
N SER A 345 -1.64 -12.30 -12.62
CA SER A 345 -2.82 -12.33 -13.51
C SER A 345 -4.09 -11.91 -12.77
N ARG A 346 -4.29 -12.31 -11.51
CA ARG A 346 -5.43 -11.86 -10.69
C ARG A 346 -5.35 -10.36 -10.38
N ASP A 347 -4.16 -9.85 -10.05
CA ASP A 347 -3.96 -8.43 -9.78
C ASP A 347 -4.25 -7.59 -11.04
N VAL A 348 -3.88 -8.10 -12.22
CA VAL A 348 -4.23 -7.47 -13.51
C VAL A 348 -5.74 -7.49 -13.75
N LEU A 349 -6.40 -8.63 -13.50
CA LEU A 349 -7.86 -8.73 -13.64
C LEU A 349 -8.59 -7.81 -12.64
N ASP A 350 -8.11 -7.68 -11.41
CA ASP A 350 -8.67 -6.71 -10.46
C ASP A 350 -8.53 -5.27 -10.95
N ARG A 351 -7.38 -4.93 -11.57
CA ARG A 351 -7.19 -3.63 -12.23
C ARG A 351 -8.19 -3.43 -13.37
N PHE A 352 -8.49 -4.47 -14.16
CA PHE A 352 -9.50 -4.40 -15.21
C PHE A 352 -10.91 -4.21 -14.64
N LEU A 353 -11.24 -4.89 -13.54
CA LEU A 353 -12.51 -4.66 -12.83
C LEU A 353 -12.60 -3.21 -12.30
N ASN A 354 -11.50 -2.66 -11.79
CA ASN A 354 -11.44 -1.25 -11.39
C ASN A 354 -11.65 -0.31 -12.58
N THR A 355 -11.14 -0.66 -13.76
CA THR A 355 -11.39 0.08 -15.01
C THR A 355 -12.86 0.08 -15.35
N ILE A 356 -13.52 -1.09 -15.33
CA ILE A 356 -14.99 -1.21 -15.57
C ILE A 356 -15.77 -0.42 -14.51
N ALA A 357 -15.40 -0.55 -13.24
CA ALA A 357 -16.03 0.21 -12.16
C ALA A 357 -15.92 1.72 -12.36
N SER A 358 -14.79 2.22 -12.92
CA SER A 358 -14.59 3.63 -13.21
C SER A 358 -15.57 4.15 -14.28
N VAL A 359 -15.98 3.30 -15.25
CA VAL A 359 -17.00 3.66 -16.25
C VAL A 359 -18.36 3.86 -15.57
N TYR A 360 -18.79 2.92 -14.74
CA TYR A 360 -20.08 3.04 -14.03
C TYR A 360 -20.06 4.12 -12.94
N ARG A 361 -18.91 4.41 -12.36
CA ARG A 361 -18.72 5.58 -11.50
C ARG A 361 -18.95 6.87 -12.27
N ASP A 362 -18.38 7.01 -13.46
CA ASP A 362 -18.54 8.20 -14.29
C ASP A 362 -20.00 8.34 -14.77
N ILE A 363 -20.68 7.22 -15.13
CA ILE A 363 -22.11 7.21 -15.41
C ILE A 363 -22.91 7.74 -14.22
N SER A 364 -22.60 7.28 -13.00
CA SER A 364 -23.26 7.75 -11.77
C SER A 364 -23.02 9.24 -11.53
N VAL A 365 -21.81 9.73 -11.79
CA VAL A 365 -21.47 11.16 -11.68
C VAL A 365 -22.34 12.01 -12.61
N LEU A 366 -22.48 11.61 -13.87
CA LEU A 366 -23.34 12.33 -14.85
C LEU A 366 -24.80 12.24 -14.46
N GLN A 367 -25.31 11.08 -14.05
CA GLN A 367 -26.70 10.90 -13.61
C GLN A 367 -27.09 11.76 -12.41
N ASN A 368 -26.12 12.17 -11.59
CA ASN A 368 -26.33 13.00 -10.40
C ASN A 368 -25.85 14.44 -10.57
N ASN A 369 -25.47 14.85 -11.78
CA ASN A 369 -24.95 16.19 -12.11
C ASN A 369 -23.78 16.61 -11.19
N ALA A 370 -22.92 15.65 -10.85
CA ALA A 370 -21.80 15.84 -9.91
C ALA A 370 -20.45 15.99 -10.63
N GLU A 371 -20.44 16.33 -11.92
CA GLU A 371 -19.20 16.42 -12.73
C GLU A 371 -18.22 17.46 -12.16
N ASP A 372 -18.72 18.62 -11.74
CA ASP A 372 -17.90 19.71 -11.21
C ASP A 372 -17.22 19.37 -9.88
N THR A 373 -17.85 18.51 -9.07
CA THR A 373 -17.34 18.14 -7.74
C THR A 373 -16.51 16.87 -7.74
N ALA A 374 -16.92 15.85 -8.51
CA ALA A 374 -16.31 14.53 -8.52
C ALA A 374 -15.36 14.31 -9.72
N GLY A 375 -15.45 15.13 -10.76
CA GLY A 375 -14.74 14.99 -12.03
C GLY A 375 -15.06 13.70 -12.77
N ILE A 376 -14.64 13.59 -14.01
CA ILE A 376 -14.77 12.39 -14.85
C ILE A 376 -13.40 11.71 -14.98
N VAL A 377 -13.34 10.41 -14.75
CA VAL A 377 -12.11 9.60 -14.89
C VAL A 377 -11.84 9.30 -16.37
N ASN A 378 -12.86 8.94 -17.13
CA ASN A 378 -12.75 8.53 -18.53
C ASN A 378 -13.12 9.66 -19.49
N LEU A 379 -12.38 10.79 -19.42
CA LEU A 379 -12.67 12.00 -20.22
C LEU A 379 -12.68 11.73 -21.72
N GLU A 380 -11.82 10.84 -22.20
CA GLU A 380 -11.68 10.48 -23.61
C GLU A 380 -12.95 9.80 -24.14
N ASN A 381 -13.72 9.17 -23.27
CA ASN A 381 -14.96 8.45 -23.59
C ASN A 381 -16.23 9.16 -23.08
N ARG A 382 -16.13 10.45 -22.69
CA ARG A 382 -17.21 11.20 -22.03
C ARG A 382 -18.52 11.16 -22.80
N THR A 383 -18.50 11.29 -24.12
CA THR A 383 -19.69 11.25 -24.97
C THR A 383 -20.40 9.90 -24.88
N ALA A 384 -19.67 8.80 -25.06
CA ALA A 384 -20.23 7.45 -24.96
C ALA A 384 -20.75 7.13 -23.55
N ILE A 385 -20.10 7.64 -22.51
CA ILE A 385 -20.55 7.52 -21.11
C ILE A 385 -21.84 8.32 -20.90
N ALA A 386 -21.95 9.53 -21.46
CA ALA A 386 -23.16 10.33 -21.39
C ALA A 386 -24.34 9.64 -22.08
N ASP A 387 -24.12 9.09 -23.27
CA ASP A 387 -25.13 8.29 -24.00
C ASP A 387 -25.61 7.09 -23.17
N MET A 388 -24.66 6.36 -22.54
CA MET A 388 -24.98 5.24 -21.67
C MET A 388 -25.71 5.69 -20.40
N SER A 389 -25.35 6.83 -19.82
CA SER A 389 -26.00 7.39 -18.62
C SER A 389 -27.47 7.73 -18.86
N ALA A 390 -27.83 8.13 -20.09
CA ALA A 390 -29.20 8.39 -20.48
C ALA A 390 -30.04 7.10 -20.74
N ARG A 391 -29.37 5.98 -21.05
CA ARG A 391 -30.00 4.69 -21.38
C ARG A 391 -30.27 3.80 -20.19
N ILE A 392 -29.53 3.94 -19.11
CA ILE A 392 -29.66 3.10 -17.90
C ILE A 392 -30.17 3.90 -16.71
N SER A 393 -30.95 3.28 -15.85
CA SER A 393 -31.42 3.90 -14.62
C SER A 393 -30.32 3.98 -13.56
N ARG A 394 -30.44 4.92 -12.61
CA ARG A 394 -29.54 5.00 -11.44
C ARG A 394 -29.47 3.69 -10.66
N ALA A 395 -30.63 3.03 -10.46
CA ALA A 395 -30.68 1.72 -9.79
C ALA A 395 -29.85 0.66 -10.55
N ARG A 396 -29.90 0.66 -11.89
CA ARG A 396 -29.11 -0.24 -12.72
C ARG A 396 -27.61 0.06 -12.60
N THR A 397 -27.20 1.34 -12.54
CA THR A 397 -25.81 1.73 -12.33
C THR A 397 -25.27 1.18 -11.00
N VAL A 398 -26.04 1.32 -9.91
CA VAL A 398 -25.67 0.77 -8.61
C VAL A 398 -25.60 -0.76 -8.63
N ALA A 399 -26.59 -1.42 -9.25
CA ALA A 399 -26.58 -2.88 -9.41
C ALA A 399 -25.35 -3.38 -10.19
N ASN A 400 -24.93 -2.66 -11.23
CA ASN A 400 -23.75 -2.99 -12.00
C ASN A 400 -22.46 -2.86 -11.16
N LEU A 401 -22.33 -1.82 -10.33
CA LEU A 401 -21.21 -1.68 -9.40
C LEU A 401 -21.17 -2.84 -8.39
N HIS A 402 -22.32 -3.26 -7.85
CA HIS A 402 -22.40 -4.43 -6.97
C HIS A 402 -22.04 -5.74 -7.69
N ALA A 403 -22.42 -5.88 -8.97
CA ALA A 403 -22.05 -7.05 -9.78
C ALA A 403 -20.54 -7.13 -10.00
N ILE A 404 -19.86 -5.99 -10.23
CA ILE A 404 -18.40 -5.92 -10.35
C ILE A 404 -17.73 -6.35 -9.02
N ASP A 405 -18.22 -5.87 -7.89
CA ASP A 405 -17.70 -6.25 -6.58
C ASP A 405 -17.94 -7.75 -6.28
N ALA A 406 -19.09 -8.30 -6.65
CA ALA A 406 -19.36 -9.73 -6.56
C ALA A 406 -18.41 -10.57 -7.44
N ALA A 407 -18.09 -10.11 -8.65
CA ALA A 407 -17.12 -10.76 -9.52
C ALA A 407 -15.71 -10.75 -8.90
N ARG A 408 -15.30 -9.62 -8.31
CA ARG A 408 -14.03 -9.50 -7.55
C ARG A 408 -13.96 -10.56 -6.46
N ARG A 409 -14.98 -10.68 -5.62
CA ARG A 409 -15.03 -11.70 -4.55
C ARG A 409 -14.93 -13.12 -5.12
N ARG A 410 -15.61 -13.42 -6.23
CA ARG A 410 -15.52 -14.75 -6.87
C ARG A 410 -14.12 -15.07 -7.38
N LEU A 411 -13.39 -14.10 -7.95
CA LEU A 411 -12.00 -14.26 -8.38
C LEU A 411 -11.06 -14.52 -7.19
N LEU A 412 -11.28 -13.86 -6.05
CA LEU A 412 -10.52 -14.10 -4.81
C LEU A 412 -10.73 -15.52 -4.28
N HIS A 413 -11.93 -16.09 -4.44
CA HIS A 413 -12.27 -17.46 -4.01
C HIS A 413 -11.99 -18.53 -5.09
N ASN A 414 -11.02 -18.31 -5.98
CA ASN A 414 -10.60 -19.25 -7.03
C ASN A 414 -11.68 -19.57 -8.08
N GLY A 415 -12.63 -18.71 -8.32
CA GLY A 415 -13.56 -18.83 -9.45
C GLY A 415 -12.81 -18.86 -10.78
N SER A 416 -13.35 -19.61 -11.77
CA SER A 416 -12.81 -19.59 -13.15
C SER A 416 -12.81 -18.16 -13.67
N GLN A 417 -11.62 -17.63 -13.99
CA GLN A 417 -11.46 -16.23 -14.43
C GLN A 417 -12.36 -15.92 -15.63
N GLN A 418 -12.37 -16.80 -16.64
CA GLN A 418 -13.18 -16.60 -17.83
C GLN A 418 -14.69 -16.60 -17.52
N LEU A 419 -15.19 -17.62 -16.80
CA LEU A 419 -16.62 -17.72 -16.48
C LEU A 419 -17.12 -16.57 -15.60
N VAL A 420 -16.27 -16.10 -14.66
CA VAL A 420 -16.62 -14.95 -13.80
C VAL A 420 -16.74 -13.68 -14.64
N LEU A 421 -15.81 -13.45 -15.57
CA LEU A 421 -15.85 -12.27 -16.45
C LEU A 421 -16.99 -12.37 -17.46
N GLU A 422 -17.23 -13.53 -18.10
CA GLU A 422 -18.36 -13.74 -19.02
C GLU A 422 -19.69 -13.46 -18.31
N SER A 423 -19.88 -14.02 -17.11
CA SER A 423 -21.09 -13.79 -16.30
C SER A 423 -21.27 -12.32 -15.92
N LEU A 424 -20.17 -11.66 -15.51
CA LEU A 424 -20.21 -10.24 -15.20
C LEU A 424 -20.58 -9.43 -16.44
N LEU A 425 -19.80 -9.53 -17.50
CA LEU A 425 -19.99 -8.72 -18.72
C LEU A 425 -21.37 -8.93 -19.34
N ALA A 426 -21.86 -10.18 -19.38
CA ALA A 426 -23.23 -10.48 -19.83
C ALA A 426 -24.28 -9.77 -18.96
N SER A 427 -24.06 -9.67 -17.65
CA SER A 427 -24.95 -8.94 -16.75
C SER A 427 -24.92 -7.41 -16.95
N LEU A 428 -23.85 -6.87 -17.53
CA LEU A 428 -23.67 -5.44 -17.80
C LEU A 428 -24.30 -4.99 -19.12
N VAL A 429 -24.66 -5.92 -20.02
CA VAL A 429 -25.28 -5.59 -21.30
C VAL A 429 -26.59 -4.83 -21.09
N VAL A 430 -26.76 -3.77 -21.87
CA VAL A 430 -27.95 -2.94 -21.88
C VAL A 430 -28.78 -3.29 -23.16
N TYR A 431 -29.91 -3.92 -22.96
CA TYR A 431 -30.85 -4.28 -24.03
C TYR A 431 -31.75 -3.11 -24.39
#